data_d98e9f9cb5944103971747a792830bb8
#
_entry.id   d98e9f9cb5944103971747a792830bb8
#
_cell.length_a   1.000
_cell.length_b   1.000
_cell.length_c   1.000
_cell.angle_alpha   90.00
_cell.angle_beta   90.00
_cell.angle_gamma   90.00
#
_symmetry.space_group_name_H-M   'P 1'
#
loop_
_entity.id
_entity.type
_entity.pdbx_description
1 polymer ?
#
loop_
_entity_poly.entity_id
_entity_poly.type
_entity_poly.pdbx_seq_one_letter_code
_entity_poly.pdbx_strand_id
1 'polypeptide(L)'
;MKITNEHHLPDAFLNFARDDKYSKGNSDISVTTLIDSPRVRLLREKNKSQMTKDVVDMIWPLFGTAVHHILESADDPENVVVEERLYAKVLGWVLSGALDHQEVLPDGTVQITDYKVTSAWSVILGKKEWERQQNCYAWLIENSEDGK
;
A
#
# COMPACT_ATOMS: atom_id res chain seq x y z
N MET A 1 10.09 15.20 -8.27
CA MET A 1 10.39 15.40 -6.84
C MET A 1 11.88 15.20 -6.64
N LYS A 2 12.55 16.09 -5.90
CA LYS A 2 13.97 15.97 -5.53
C LYS A 2 14.06 15.27 -4.17
N ILE A 3 14.96 14.28 -4.03
CA ILE A 3 15.23 13.63 -2.74
C ILE A 3 16.60 14.09 -2.26
N THR A 4 16.67 14.61 -1.03
CA THR A 4 17.90 15.07 -0.36
C THR A 4 18.29 14.15 0.79
N ASN A 5 19.50 14.29 1.30
CA ASN A 5 20.02 13.57 2.46
C ASN A 5 20.81 14.57 3.34
N GLU A 6 20.09 15.54 3.89
CA GLU A 6 20.69 16.64 4.68
C GLU A 6 21.22 16.15 6.05
N HIS A 7 20.68 15.04 6.53
CA HIS A 7 21.07 14.43 7.81
C HIS A 7 22.13 13.33 7.67
N HIS A 8 22.74 13.19 6.47
CA HIS A 8 23.83 12.24 6.23
C HIS A 8 23.52 10.79 6.64
N LEU A 9 22.27 10.34 6.40
CA LEU A 9 21.94 8.92 6.56
C LEU A 9 22.75 8.06 5.58
N PRO A 10 22.99 6.77 5.89
CA PRO A 10 23.68 5.88 4.98
C PRO A 10 23.09 5.91 3.56
N ASP A 11 23.96 5.91 2.54
CA ASP A 11 23.55 6.01 1.12
C ASP A 11 22.57 4.92 0.69
N ALA A 12 22.56 3.78 1.38
CA ALA A 12 21.57 2.73 1.15
C ALA A 12 20.11 3.24 1.28
N PHE A 13 19.83 4.09 2.27
CA PHE A 13 18.48 4.68 2.45
C PHE A 13 18.16 5.67 1.32
N LEU A 14 19.13 6.49 0.90
CA LEU A 14 18.96 7.41 -0.20
C LEU A 14 18.70 6.68 -1.53
N ASN A 15 19.46 5.63 -1.80
CA ASN A 15 19.30 4.82 -3.01
C ASN A 15 17.96 4.11 -3.02
N PHE A 16 17.55 3.52 -1.91
CA PHE A 16 16.25 2.88 -1.77
C PHE A 16 15.09 3.87 -1.95
N ALA A 17 15.22 5.08 -1.35
CA ALA A 17 14.20 6.13 -1.47
C ALA A 17 14.05 6.67 -2.92
N ARG A 18 15.11 6.59 -3.73
CA ARG A 18 15.11 6.97 -5.14
C ARG A 18 14.57 5.86 -6.06
N ASP A 19 14.74 4.61 -5.66
CA ASP A 19 14.27 3.44 -6.39
C ASP A 19 12.84 3.08 -5.94
N ASP A 20 11.88 3.97 -6.26
CA ASP A 20 10.47 3.73 -5.96
C ASP A 20 9.93 2.62 -6.85
N LYS A 21 9.90 1.40 -6.30
CA LYS A 21 9.40 0.19 -6.99
C LYS A 21 7.87 0.09 -6.95
N TYR A 22 7.19 1.04 -6.29
CA TYR A 22 5.75 0.97 -6.25
C TYR A 22 5.13 1.06 -7.64
N SER A 23 4.36 0.06 -7.97
CA SER A 23 3.58 0.02 -9.20
C SER A 23 2.11 -0.24 -8.87
N LYS A 24 1.21 0.49 -9.52
CA LYS A 24 -0.23 0.19 -9.50
C LYS A 24 -0.61 -0.95 -10.47
N GLY A 25 0.38 -1.57 -11.10
CA GLY A 25 0.17 -2.54 -12.18
C GLY A 25 -0.54 -1.90 -13.38
N ASN A 26 -1.36 -2.68 -14.08
CA ASN A 26 -2.12 -2.26 -15.27
C ASN A 26 -3.47 -1.62 -14.90
N SER A 27 -3.57 -0.91 -13.77
CA SER A 27 -4.80 -0.25 -13.33
C SER A 27 -4.81 1.25 -13.62
N ASP A 28 -6.01 1.81 -13.72
CA ASP A 28 -6.20 3.26 -13.81
C ASP A 28 -5.96 3.91 -12.45
N ILE A 29 -6.42 3.27 -11.38
CA ILE A 29 -6.31 3.76 -10.00
C ILE A 29 -6.09 2.62 -9.01
N SER A 30 -5.25 2.84 -7.99
CA SER A 30 -5.11 1.91 -6.86
C SER A 30 -6.04 2.27 -5.71
N VAL A 31 -6.36 1.29 -4.85
CA VAL A 31 -7.14 1.50 -3.62
C VAL A 31 -6.55 2.61 -2.77
N THR A 32 -5.23 2.59 -2.53
CA THR A 32 -4.54 3.63 -1.75
C THR A 32 -4.69 5.02 -2.35
N THR A 33 -4.72 5.11 -3.70
CA THR A 33 -4.97 6.37 -4.41
C THR A 33 -6.43 6.79 -4.33
N LEU A 34 -7.36 5.83 -4.39
CA LEU A 34 -8.80 6.09 -4.35
C LEU A 34 -9.24 6.67 -2.99
N ILE A 35 -8.69 6.14 -1.90
CA ILE A 35 -9.02 6.60 -0.54
C ILE A 35 -8.30 7.87 -0.10
N ASP A 36 -7.24 8.29 -0.81
CA ASP A 36 -6.52 9.55 -0.53
C ASP A 36 -7.37 10.76 -0.98
N SER A 37 -7.06 11.91 -0.42
CA SER A 37 -7.72 13.17 -0.81
C SER A 37 -7.44 13.51 -2.27
N PRO A 38 -8.47 13.58 -3.15
CA PRO A 38 -8.28 13.94 -4.56
C PRO A 38 -7.60 15.30 -4.74
N ARG A 39 -7.91 16.27 -3.85
CA ARG A 39 -7.29 17.60 -3.85
C ARG A 39 -5.79 17.53 -3.57
N VAL A 40 -5.39 16.76 -2.55
CA VAL A 40 -3.98 16.61 -2.18
C VAL A 40 -3.22 15.92 -3.31
N ARG A 41 -3.80 14.89 -3.92
CA ARG A 41 -3.21 14.18 -5.05
C ARG A 41 -2.97 15.12 -6.24
N LEU A 42 -3.98 15.87 -6.66
CA LEU A 42 -3.85 16.81 -7.77
C LEU A 42 -2.79 17.88 -7.50
N LEU A 43 -2.73 18.40 -6.26
CA LEU A 43 -1.70 19.38 -5.87
C LEU A 43 -0.30 18.78 -5.90
N ARG A 44 -0.13 17.54 -5.44
CA ARG A 44 1.16 16.82 -5.49
C ARG A 44 1.60 16.63 -6.94
N GLU A 45 0.71 16.16 -7.82
CA GLU A 45 1.03 15.97 -9.23
C GLU A 45 1.42 17.27 -9.91
N LYS A 46 0.63 18.32 -9.71
CA LYS A 46 0.89 19.66 -10.29
C LYS A 46 2.24 20.25 -9.85
N ASN A 47 2.66 20.00 -8.60
CA ASN A 47 3.86 20.58 -8.04
C ASN A 47 5.02 19.57 -7.91
N LYS A 48 4.91 18.37 -8.48
CA LYS A 48 5.88 17.28 -8.33
C LYS A 48 7.32 17.68 -8.64
N SER A 49 7.53 18.55 -9.65
CA SER A 49 8.87 19.03 -10.03
C SER A 49 9.49 19.99 -9.01
N GLN A 50 8.65 20.68 -8.23
CA GLN A 50 9.08 21.67 -7.23
C GLN A 50 9.21 21.05 -5.82
N MET A 51 8.67 19.84 -5.62
CA MET A 51 8.71 19.20 -4.31
C MET A 51 10.10 18.64 -4.01
N THR A 52 10.57 18.93 -2.80
CA THR A 52 11.76 18.30 -2.20
C THR A 52 11.34 17.52 -0.97
N LYS A 53 11.95 16.36 -0.75
CA LYS A 53 11.72 15.53 0.43
C LYS A 53 13.08 15.01 0.91
N ASP A 54 13.35 15.08 2.21
CA ASP A 54 14.56 14.49 2.77
C ASP A 54 14.36 13.00 3.09
N VAL A 55 15.42 12.22 3.01
CA VAL A 55 15.38 10.77 3.31
C VAL A 55 14.92 10.51 4.74
N VAL A 56 15.21 11.41 5.69
CA VAL A 56 14.79 11.27 7.08
C VAL A 56 13.25 11.26 7.19
N ASP A 57 12.54 12.00 6.35
CA ASP A 57 11.08 12.03 6.31
C ASP A 57 10.48 10.74 5.68
N MET A 58 11.35 9.91 5.09
CA MET A 58 10.97 8.66 4.44
C MET A 58 11.32 7.42 5.27
N ILE A 59 11.95 7.56 6.42
CA ILE A 59 12.39 6.43 7.26
C ILE A 59 11.21 5.51 7.63
N TRP A 60 10.07 6.05 8.03
CA TRP A 60 8.91 5.25 8.39
C TRP A 60 8.31 4.47 7.21
N PRO A 61 8.09 5.07 6.03
CA PRO A 61 7.73 4.32 4.83
C PRO A 61 8.75 3.23 4.46
N LEU A 62 10.05 3.54 4.52
CA LEU A 62 11.12 2.57 4.23
C LEU A 62 11.11 1.39 5.22
N PHE A 63 10.92 1.69 6.51
CA PHE A 63 10.80 0.67 7.53
C PHE A 63 9.54 -0.18 7.34
N GLY A 64 8.43 0.45 6.95
CA GLY A 64 7.21 -0.26 6.54
C GLY A 64 7.48 -1.28 5.44
N THR A 65 8.13 -0.85 4.35
CA THR A 65 8.49 -1.74 3.24
C THR A 65 9.39 -2.90 3.68
N ALA A 66 10.36 -2.66 4.57
CA ALA A 66 11.23 -3.73 5.08
C ALA A 66 10.45 -4.76 5.92
N VAL A 67 9.50 -4.30 6.75
CA VAL A 67 8.64 -5.19 7.55
C VAL A 67 7.72 -6.00 6.66
N HIS A 68 7.08 -5.39 5.65
CA HIS A 68 6.26 -6.11 4.66
C HIS A 68 7.08 -7.21 3.98
N HIS A 69 8.28 -6.89 3.49
CA HIS A 69 9.15 -7.87 2.84
C HIS A 69 9.51 -9.07 3.75
N ILE A 70 9.68 -8.85 5.06
CA ILE A 70 9.89 -9.94 6.03
C ILE A 70 8.65 -10.81 6.15
N LEU A 71 7.47 -10.18 6.23
CA LEU A 71 6.19 -10.89 6.39
C LEU A 71 5.82 -11.68 5.13
N GLU A 72 6.10 -11.12 3.95
CA GLU A 72 5.93 -11.78 2.64
C GLU A 72 6.83 -13.02 2.47
N SER A 73 7.98 -13.03 3.14
CA SER A 73 8.97 -14.11 3.04
C SER A 73 8.67 -15.27 3.99
N ALA A 74 7.60 -15.21 4.78
CA ALA A 74 7.20 -16.30 5.65
C ALA A 74 6.60 -17.45 4.83
N ASP A 75 6.88 -18.69 5.22
CA ASP A 75 6.23 -19.87 4.64
C ASP A 75 4.79 -19.93 5.16
N ASP A 76 3.82 -19.65 4.28
CA ASP A 76 2.41 -19.67 4.63
C ASP A 76 1.72 -21.00 4.29
N PRO A 77 0.68 -21.40 5.06
CA PRO A 77 -0.15 -22.55 4.75
C PRO A 77 -0.84 -22.44 3.38
N GLU A 78 -1.29 -23.56 2.82
CA GLU A 78 -1.96 -23.64 1.50
C GLU A 78 -3.25 -22.79 1.40
N ASN A 79 -3.87 -22.44 2.53
CA ASN A 79 -5.08 -21.62 2.59
C ASN A 79 -4.80 -20.11 2.70
N VAL A 80 -3.54 -19.70 2.62
CA VAL A 80 -3.07 -18.33 2.75
C VAL A 80 -2.52 -17.84 1.41
N VAL A 81 -2.85 -16.60 1.06
CA VAL A 81 -2.28 -15.88 -0.09
C VAL A 81 -1.68 -14.57 0.41
N VAL A 82 -0.44 -14.30 0.03
CA VAL A 82 0.35 -13.14 0.46
C VAL A 82 0.65 -12.26 -0.74
N GLU A 83 0.66 -10.94 -0.56
CA GLU A 83 1.00 -9.92 -1.58
C GLU A 83 0.26 -10.09 -2.92
N GLU A 84 -1.00 -10.51 -2.87
CA GLU A 84 -1.81 -10.64 -4.07
C GLU A 84 -2.31 -9.28 -4.55
N ARG A 85 -2.12 -9.02 -5.84
CA ARG A 85 -2.69 -7.84 -6.49
C ARG A 85 -3.94 -8.20 -7.28
N LEU A 86 -5.08 -7.75 -6.80
CA LEU A 86 -6.39 -7.92 -7.43
C LEU A 86 -6.74 -6.73 -8.33
N TYR A 87 -7.55 -7.02 -9.34
CA TYR A 87 -8.06 -6.04 -10.29
C TYR A 87 -9.56 -6.22 -10.49
N ALA A 88 -10.31 -5.12 -10.53
CA ALA A 88 -11.73 -5.15 -10.89
C ALA A 88 -12.12 -3.90 -11.69
N LYS A 89 -13.07 -4.08 -12.61
CA LYS A 89 -13.63 -2.98 -13.41
C LYS A 89 -14.80 -2.34 -12.68
N VAL A 90 -14.78 -1.04 -12.53
CA VAL A 90 -15.86 -0.25 -11.93
C VAL A 90 -16.03 1.08 -12.65
N LEU A 91 -17.24 1.37 -13.12
CA LEU A 91 -17.59 2.63 -13.83
C LEU A 91 -16.63 2.97 -15.00
N GLY A 92 -16.14 1.96 -15.72
CA GLY A 92 -15.20 2.14 -16.82
C GLY A 92 -13.74 2.31 -16.42
N TRP A 93 -13.42 2.22 -15.13
CA TRP A 93 -12.05 2.27 -14.59
C TRP A 93 -11.61 0.88 -14.14
N VAL A 94 -10.32 0.61 -14.23
CA VAL A 94 -9.69 -0.56 -13.60
C VAL A 94 -9.13 -0.13 -12.25
N LEU A 95 -9.75 -0.63 -11.17
CA LEU A 95 -9.26 -0.46 -9.80
C LEU A 95 -8.33 -1.63 -9.47
N SER A 96 -7.20 -1.36 -8.79
CA SER A 96 -6.34 -2.41 -8.23
C SER A 96 -6.06 -2.19 -6.74
N GLY A 97 -5.84 -3.31 -6.04
CA GLY A 97 -5.35 -3.33 -4.67
C GLY A 97 -4.36 -4.46 -4.49
N ALA A 98 -3.26 -4.22 -3.80
CA ALA A 98 -2.37 -5.26 -3.30
C ALA A 98 -2.77 -5.54 -1.85
N LEU A 99 -3.11 -6.81 -1.57
CA LEU A 99 -3.47 -7.29 -0.25
C LEU A 99 -2.22 -7.88 0.39
N ASP A 100 -1.93 -7.51 1.63
CA ASP A 100 -0.75 -8.03 2.32
C ASP A 100 -0.91 -9.52 2.65
N HIS A 101 -2.13 -9.90 3.11
CA HIS A 101 -2.40 -11.28 3.53
C HIS A 101 -3.90 -11.55 3.48
N GLN A 102 -4.28 -12.70 2.93
CA GLN A 102 -5.64 -13.22 2.99
C GLN A 102 -5.63 -14.71 3.33
N GLU A 103 -6.57 -15.13 4.16
CA GLU A 103 -6.72 -16.51 4.61
C GLU A 103 -8.16 -16.98 4.42
N VAL A 104 -8.34 -18.17 3.85
CA VAL A 104 -9.64 -18.82 3.78
C VAL A 104 -9.85 -19.66 5.03
N LEU A 105 -10.78 -19.25 5.88
CA LEU A 105 -11.12 -19.95 7.11
C LEU A 105 -11.93 -21.24 6.83
N PRO A 106 -12.00 -22.19 7.79
CA PRO A 106 -12.71 -23.46 7.60
C PRO A 106 -14.21 -23.35 7.26
N ASP A 107 -14.84 -22.22 7.59
CA ASP A 107 -16.24 -21.94 7.28
C ASP A 107 -16.43 -21.29 5.89
N GLY A 108 -15.32 -21.09 5.14
CA GLY A 108 -15.32 -20.42 3.83
C GLY A 108 -15.23 -18.90 3.91
N THR A 109 -15.15 -18.32 5.09
CA THR A 109 -14.94 -16.87 5.26
C THR A 109 -13.52 -16.49 4.85
N VAL A 110 -13.36 -15.39 4.11
CA VAL A 110 -12.05 -14.83 3.79
C VAL A 110 -11.69 -13.77 4.81
N GLN A 111 -10.61 -14.00 5.55
CA GLN A 111 -10.04 -13.03 6.47
C GLN A 111 -8.94 -12.22 5.75
N ILE A 112 -9.06 -10.90 5.78
CA ILE A 112 -8.05 -9.99 5.21
C ILE A 112 -7.27 -9.36 6.36
N THR A 113 -5.93 -9.41 6.27
CA THR A 113 -5.03 -8.73 7.19
C THR A 113 -4.15 -7.75 6.41
N ASP A 114 -4.01 -6.52 6.93
CA ASP A 114 -3.19 -5.47 6.34
C ASP A 114 -2.24 -4.95 7.42
N TYR A 115 -0.95 -5.12 7.18
CA TYR A 115 0.10 -4.80 8.14
C TYR A 115 0.44 -3.30 8.10
N LYS A 116 0.48 -2.66 9.26
CA LYS A 116 0.76 -1.22 9.36
C LYS A 116 1.89 -0.92 10.34
N VAL A 117 3.00 -0.47 9.83
CA VAL A 117 4.07 0.12 10.64
C VAL A 117 3.69 1.57 10.95
N THR A 118 3.28 1.83 12.19
CA THR A 118 2.71 3.12 12.56
C THR A 118 2.96 3.45 14.03
N SER A 119 2.67 4.69 14.44
CA SER A 119 2.76 5.09 15.84
C SER A 119 1.61 4.52 16.68
N ALA A 120 1.84 4.30 17.97
CA ALA A 120 0.81 3.90 18.93
C ALA A 120 -0.40 4.87 18.92
N TRP A 121 -0.16 6.16 18.76
CA TRP A 121 -1.20 7.17 18.67
C TRP A 121 -2.14 6.95 17.46
N SER A 122 -1.59 6.52 16.33
CA SER A 122 -2.42 6.20 15.16
C SER A 122 -3.38 5.03 15.41
N VAL A 123 -2.96 4.07 16.24
CA VAL A 123 -3.81 2.94 16.66
C VAL A 123 -4.88 3.41 17.64
N ILE A 124 -4.50 4.18 18.67
CA ILE A 124 -5.41 4.65 19.71
C ILE A 124 -6.50 5.56 19.13
N LEU A 125 -6.15 6.47 18.24
CA LEU A 125 -7.08 7.41 17.61
C LEU A 125 -7.88 6.79 16.46
N GLY A 126 -7.39 5.69 15.90
CA GLY A 126 -7.95 5.07 14.71
C GLY A 126 -7.78 5.95 13.46
N LYS A 127 -7.82 5.33 12.30
CA LYS A 127 -7.81 6.04 11.01
C LYS A 127 -8.91 5.47 10.12
N LYS A 128 -9.87 6.32 9.74
CA LYS A 128 -10.96 5.94 8.83
C LYS A 128 -10.44 5.44 7.46
N GLU A 129 -9.25 5.86 7.07
CA GLU A 129 -8.58 5.41 5.85
C GLU A 129 -8.29 3.91 5.88
N TRP A 130 -7.97 3.34 7.04
CA TRP A 130 -7.74 1.90 7.19
C TRP A 130 -9.03 1.10 6.97
N GLU A 131 -10.13 1.53 7.57
CA GLU A 131 -11.45 0.90 7.35
C GLU A 131 -11.87 0.98 5.87
N ARG A 132 -11.69 2.15 5.24
CA ARG A 132 -11.99 2.31 3.81
C ARG A 132 -11.13 1.41 2.93
N GLN A 133 -9.85 1.25 3.26
CA GLN A 133 -8.93 0.38 2.55
C GLN A 133 -9.39 -1.06 2.61
N GLN A 134 -9.72 -1.57 3.81
CA GLN A 134 -10.21 -2.92 4.01
C GLN A 134 -11.54 -3.18 3.26
N ASN A 135 -12.47 -2.24 3.31
CA ASN A 135 -13.72 -2.35 2.56
C ASN A 135 -13.49 -2.39 1.04
N CYS A 136 -12.53 -1.63 0.51
CA CYS A 136 -12.16 -1.71 -0.90
C CYS A 136 -11.50 -3.04 -1.24
N TYR A 137 -10.68 -3.61 -0.36
CA TYR A 137 -10.09 -4.93 -0.55
C TYR A 137 -11.13 -6.05 -0.53
N ALA A 138 -12.06 -6.04 0.43
CA ALA A 138 -13.17 -6.98 0.46
C ALA A 138 -13.98 -6.93 -0.84
N TRP A 139 -14.29 -5.73 -1.32
CA TRP A 139 -14.99 -5.55 -2.59
C TRP A 139 -14.17 -6.07 -3.78
N LEU A 140 -12.85 -5.88 -3.79
CA LEU A 140 -11.97 -6.41 -4.85
C LEU A 140 -11.98 -7.95 -4.86
N ILE A 141 -11.92 -8.62 -3.71
CA ILE A 141 -12.00 -10.09 -3.62
C ILE A 141 -13.29 -10.60 -4.25
N GLU A 142 -14.42 -9.95 -3.96
CA GLU A 142 -15.73 -10.35 -4.48
C GLU A 142 -15.89 -10.09 -5.99
N ASN A 143 -15.19 -9.10 -6.55
CA ASN A 143 -15.42 -8.58 -7.90
C ASN A 143 -14.22 -8.75 -8.86
N SER A 144 -13.08 -9.28 -8.40
CA SER A 144 -11.94 -9.54 -9.27
C SER A 144 -12.23 -10.73 -10.19
N GLU A 145 -11.70 -10.66 -11.42
CA GLU A 145 -11.82 -11.76 -12.38
C GLU A 145 -10.90 -12.94 -12.01
N ASP A 146 -9.85 -12.68 -11.23
CA ASP A 146 -8.83 -13.64 -10.78
C ASP A 146 -9.19 -14.32 -9.45
N GLY A 147 -10.20 -13.84 -8.73
CA GLY A 147 -10.62 -14.30 -7.41
C GLY A 147 -11.79 -15.30 -7.41
N LYS A 148 -12.04 -15.97 -8.54
CA LYS A 148 -13.10 -16.99 -8.67
C LYS A 148 -12.52 -18.34 -9.02
#